data_4650dee45aee2aee95ce2020f30ddc64
#
_entry.id   4650dee45aee2aee95ce2020f30ddc64
#
_cell.length_a   1.000
_cell.length_b   1.000
_cell.length_c   1.000
_cell.angle_alpha   90.00
_cell.angle_beta   90.00
_cell.angle_gamma   90.00
#
_symmetry.space_group_name_H-M   'P 1'
#
loop_
_entity.id
_entity.type
_entity.pdbx_description
1 polymer ?
#
loop_
_entity_poly.entity_id
_entity_poly.type
_entity_poly.pdbx_seq_one_letter_code
_entity_poly.pdbx_strand_id
1 'polypeptide(L)'
;MKNILKKQILWAIPLAFSLLTSSCSDYLDKLPENTVEVEGIDYTNKSNMYMPVSGVYATARGYLGSWSSYGCIIVRGDDVNKGGSPTDQIEYEYASKFQYDRLTTFWALSGLWGNCYYVVSTSNSALESLENYAKHLTSESDKQLNAQYAAEVRFFRAYAYFQLVNLFGDVPLLLDNQELNVFKNTKEDVKKYIYDELDYCIANLPAIRPNESEHPGAVTKYTAEMLKAKQKMYDNEWDEVLALTEDIVNSGKFELYNDFYELFKIPGKLCNESLLEYQFTDFGNGSGDIVSSDNWFAFQGPRGEAPISGWAFIEPTEKIRNLFSKRGEAVRAETTFLMTDATTRDGDYIPV
;
A
#
# COMPACT_ATOMS: atom_id res chain seq x y z
N MET A 1 -55.78 -4.51 55.68
CA MET A 1 -55.03 -5.00 54.51
C MET A 1 -54.51 -3.88 53.60
N LYS A 2 -55.24 -2.80 53.25
CA LYS A 2 -54.73 -1.73 52.32
C LYS A 2 -53.58 -0.91 52.88
N ASN A 3 -53.36 -0.77 54.18
CA ASN A 3 -52.27 0.03 54.76
C ASN A 3 -50.89 -0.74 54.83
N ILE A 4 -50.94 -2.06 54.84
CA ILE A 4 -49.75 -2.90 54.86
C ILE A 4 -49.14 -2.96 53.48
N LEU A 5 -49.94 -3.04 52.43
CA LEU A 5 -49.47 -3.04 51.05
C LEU A 5 -48.82 -1.71 50.69
N LYS A 6 -49.31 -0.55 51.11
CA LYS A 6 -48.72 0.75 50.88
C LYS A 6 -47.36 0.94 51.54
N LYS A 7 -47.13 0.38 52.74
CA LYS A 7 -45.87 0.41 53.45
C LYS A 7 -44.82 -0.50 52.76
N GLN A 8 -45.21 -1.65 52.23
CA GLN A 8 -44.29 -2.54 51.52
C GLN A 8 -43.84 -1.99 50.17
N ILE A 9 -44.71 -1.28 49.45
CA ILE A 9 -44.36 -0.62 48.17
C ILE A 9 -43.38 0.55 48.41
N LEU A 10 -43.53 1.29 49.55
CA LEU A 10 -42.63 2.43 49.86
C LEU A 10 -41.19 2.02 50.17
N TRP A 11 -40.96 0.77 50.64
CA TRP A 11 -39.61 0.23 50.90
C TRP A 11 -39.03 -0.51 49.71
N ALA A 12 -39.85 -0.94 48.74
CA ALA A 12 -39.37 -1.61 47.53
C ALA A 12 -38.77 -0.63 46.50
N ILE A 13 -39.20 0.63 46.50
CA ILE A 13 -38.69 1.66 45.55
C ILE A 13 -37.24 2.04 45.82
N PRO A 14 -36.76 2.34 47.05
CA PRO A 14 -35.34 2.63 47.27
C PRO A 14 -34.43 1.41 47.08
N LEU A 15 -34.94 0.18 47.30
CA LEU A 15 -34.16 -1.04 47.06
C LEU A 15 -33.99 -1.31 45.54
N ALA A 16 -34.99 -1.02 44.73
CA ALA A 16 -34.92 -1.12 43.28
C ALA A 16 -34.02 -0.03 42.67
N PHE A 17 -33.99 1.16 43.28
CA PHE A 17 -33.10 2.25 42.82
C PHE A 17 -31.64 2.05 43.16
N SER A 18 -31.31 1.37 44.28
CA SER A 18 -29.94 1.02 44.64
C SER A 18 -29.35 -0.12 43.79
N LEU A 19 -30.18 -0.95 43.16
CA LEU A 19 -29.76 -1.99 42.24
C LEU A 19 -29.47 -1.46 40.81
N LEU A 20 -29.98 -0.25 40.48
CA LEU A 20 -29.72 0.39 39.18
C LEU A 20 -28.47 1.25 39.15
N THR A 21 -27.79 1.47 40.29
CA THR A 21 -26.57 2.26 40.37
C THR A 21 -25.28 1.42 40.42
N SER A 22 -25.39 0.09 40.46
CA SER A 22 -24.25 -0.77 40.22
C SER A 22 -24.03 -0.89 38.68
N SER A 23 -23.64 0.20 38.07
CA SER A 23 -23.07 0.18 36.73
C SER A 23 -21.76 -0.60 36.83
N CYS A 24 -21.68 -1.76 36.22
CA CYS A 24 -20.41 -2.45 36.01
C CYS A 24 -19.62 -1.65 34.99
N SER A 25 -18.96 -0.56 35.42
CA SER A 25 -17.99 0.17 34.59
C SER A 25 -16.91 -0.77 34.09
N ASP A 26 -16.42 -1.67 34.93
CA ASP A 26 -15.36 -2.62 34.61
C ASP A 26 -15.70 -3.63 33.49
N TYR A 27 -16.99 -3.80 33.15
CA TYR A 27 -17.39 -4.68 32.06
C TYR A 27 -17.44 -3.97 30.70
N LEU A 28 -17.66 -2.66 30.72
CA LEU A 28 -17.70 -1.81 29.50
C LEU A 28 -16.34 -1.22 29.17
N ASP A 29 -15.45 -1.12 30.15
CA ASP A 29 -14.09 -0.61 30.00
C ASP A 29 -13.06 -1.71 29.66
N LYS A 30 -13.51 -2.90 29.28
CA LYS A 30 -12.61 -3.91 28.73
C LYS A 30 -12.12 -3.44 27.37
N LEU A 31 -10.85 -3.16 27.31
CA LEU A 31 -10.15 -2.97 26.04
C LEU A 31 -10.29 -4.23 25.18
N PRO A 32 -10.41 -4.10 23.87
CA PRO A 32 -10.40 -5.25 22.98
C PRO A 32 -9.15 -6.10 23.26
N GLU A 33 -9.33 -7.39 23.47
CA GLU A 33 -8.24 -8.32 23.85
C GLU A 33 -7.08 -8.36 22.83
N ASN A 34 -7.27 -7.75 21.64
CA ASN A 34 -6.30 -7.67 20.55
C ASN A 34 -5.64 -6.28 20.41
N THR A 35 -5.83 -5.37 21.35
CA THR A 35 -5.16 -4.07 21.36
C THR A 35 -4.13 -4.03 22.46
N VAL A 36 -2.89 -3.74 22.11
CA VAL A 36 -1.84 -3.39 23.06
C VAL A 36 -2.00 -1.91 23.37
N GLU A 37 -2.25 -1.56 24.64
CA GLU A 37 -2.21 -0.15 25.06
C GLU A 37 -0.81 0.40 24.81
N VAL A 38 -0.73 1.63 24.31
CA VAL A 38 0.55 2.33 24.13
C VAL A 38 1.34 2.38 25.45
N GLU A 39 0.63 2.48 26.57
CA GLU A 39 1.22 2.44 27.92
C GLU A 39 1.78 1.06 28.32
N GLY A 40 1.39 -0.03 27.63
CA GLY A 40 1.88 -1.39 27.86
C GLY A 40 3.10 -1.77 27.01
N ILE A 41 3.60 -0.89 26.13
CA ILE A 41 4.77 -1.19 25.29
C ILE A 41 6.05 -0.95 26.11
N ASP A 42 6.86 -1.99 26.23
CA ASP A 42 8.20 -1.87 26.83
C ASP A 42 9.21 -1.35 25.80
N TYR A 43 9.39 -0.05 25.76
CA TYR A 43 10.36 0.61 24.86
C TYR A 43 11.83 0.38 25.25
N THR A 44 12.12 -0.26 26.39
CA THR A 44 13.48 -0.67 26.75
C THR A 44 13.89 -1.97 26.06
N ASN A 45 12.91 -2.77 25.63
CA ASN A 45 13.14 -4.02 24.92
C ASN A 45 13.31 -3.78 23.41
N LYS A 46 14.54 -3.50 23.00
CA LYS A 46 14.89 -3.22 21.60
C LYS A 46 14.59 -4.36 20.61
N SER A 47 14.38 -5.62 21.07
CA SER A 47 14.02 -6.72 20.19
C SER A 47 12.63 -6.53 19.54
N ASN A 48 11.80 -5.69 20.11
CA ASN A 48 10.47 -5.36 19.58
C ASN A 48 10.47 -4.12 18.67
N MET A 49 11.62 -3.47 18.47
CA MET A 49 11.74 -2.21 17.73
C MET A 49 11.31 -2.32 16.25
N TYR A 50 11.36 -3.52 15.66
CA TYR A 50 10.88 -3.74 14.28
C TYR A 50 9.36 -3.92 14.18
N MET A 51 8.64 -4.19 15.27
CA MET A 51 7.19 -4.44 15.23
C MET A 51 6.38 -3.29 14.59
N PRO A 52 6.57 -2.02 14.97
CA PRO A 52 5.86 -0.91 14.32
C PRO A 52 6.21 -0.80 12.82
N VAL A 53 7.44 -1.12 12.43
CA VAL A 53 7.89 -1.11 11.04
C VAL A 53 7.14 -2.18 10.22
N SER A 54 7.09 -3.41 10.72
CA SER A 54 6.36 -4.50 10.06
C SER A 54 4.86 -4.19 9.89
N GLY A 55 4.27 -3.46 10.85
CA GLY A 55 2.90 -2.95 10.74
C GLY A 55 2.71 -2.00 9.56
N VAL A 56 3.69 -1.13 9.29
CA VAL A 56 3.66 -0.24 8.11
C VAL A 56 3.79 -1.02 6.80
N TYR A 57 4.67 -2.02 6.75
CA TYR A 57 4.75 -2.91 5.56
C TYR A 57 3.44 -3.63 5.29
N ALA A 58 2.80 -4.17 6.32
CA ALA A 58 1.50 -4.84 6.19
C ALA A 58 0.42 -3.89 5.67
N THR A 59 0.39 -2.66 6.21
CA THR A 59 -0.53 -1.60 5.78
C THR A 59 -0.25 -1.18 4.34
N ALA A 60 1.01 -0.89 3.99
CA ALA A 60 1.39 -0.48 2.64
C ALA A 60 1.06 -1.57 1.61
N ARG A 61 1.34 -2.83 1.92
CA ARG A 61 0.96 -3.97 1.06
C ARG A 61 -0.54 -4.00 0.82
N GLY A 62 -1.35 -3.90 1.87
CA GLY A 62 -2.80 -4.00 1.78
C GLY A 62 -3.47 -2.83 1.06
N TYR A 63 -2.89 -1.65 1.12
CA TYR A 63 -3.52 -0.43 0.61
C TYR A 63 -2.82 0.15 -0.62
N LEU A 64 -1.49 0.27 -0.62
CA LEU A 64 -0.75 0.82 -1.77
C LEU A 64 -0.49 -0.25 -2.84
N GLY A 65 -0.38 -1.52 -2.46
CA GLY A 65 -0.25 -2.64 -3.40
C GLY A 65 -1.57 -3.13 -4.00
N SER A 66 -2.71 -2.55 -3.61
CA SER A 66 -4.02 -3.04 -3.97
C SER A 66 -4.40 -2.76 -5.42
N TRP A 67 -5.02 -3.73 -6.10
CA TRP A 67 -5.60 -3.55 -7.42
C TRP A 67 -6.61 -2.39 -7.47
N SER A 68 -7.38 -2.22 -6.41
CA SER A 68 -8.39 -1.15 -6.32
C SER A 68 -7.77 0.25 -6.31
N SER A 69 -6.57 0.39 -5.74
CA SER A 69 -5.80 1.64 -5.78
C SER A 69 -5.24 1.94 -7.16
N TYR A 70 -4.77 0.91 -7.88
CA TYR A 70 -4.15 1.09 -9.19
C TYR A 70 -5.12 1.06 -10.36
N GLY A 71 -6.25 0.38 -10.24
CA GLY A 71 -7.19 0.23 -11.34
C GLY A 71 -7.63 1.55 -11.97
N CYS A 72 -7.95 2.55 -11.15
CA CYS A 72 -8.35 3.87 -11.63
C CYS A 72 -7.21 4.70 -12.25
N ILE A 73 -5.94 4.33 -11.97
CA ILE A 73 -4.77 4.96 -12.57
C ILE A 73 -4.45 4.31 -13.91
N ILE A 74 -4.42 2.98 -13.93
CA ILE A 74 -4.02 2.17 -15.10
C ILE A 74 -4.91 2.46 -16.31
N VAL A 75 -6.24 2.50 -16.14
CA VAL A 75 -7.18 2.75 -17.23
C VAL A 75 -7.04 4.13 -17.88
N ARG A 76 -6.23 5.03 -17.33
CA ARG A 76 -5.94 6.36 -17.88
C ARG A 76 -4.73 6.36 -18.81
N GLY A 77 -4.04 5.22 -18.92
CA GLY A 77 -2.96 5.02 -19.87
C GLY A 77 -3.44 4.84 -21.31
N ASP A 78 -2.51 4.83 -22.25
CA ASP A 78 -2.76 4.58 -23.66
C ASP A 78 -2.72 3.08 -24.03
N ASP A 79 -2.34 2.26 -23.09
CA ASP A 79 -2.02 0.83 -23.26
C ASP A 79 -3.17 -0.10 -22.84
N VAL A 80 -4.08 0.38 -22.00
CA VAL A 80 -5.24 -0.39 -21.54
C VAL A 80 -6.56 0.37 -21.68
N ASN A 81 -7.63 -0.38 -21.90
CA ASN A 81 -9.01 0.07 -21.82
C ASN A 81 -9.69 -0.55 -20.60
N LYS A 82 -10.78 0.08 -20.17
CA LYS A 82 -11.73 -0.58 -19.30
C LYS A 82 -12.40 -1.71 -20.08
N GLY A 83 -12.25 -2.92 -19.60
CA GLY A 83 -12.88 -4.14 -20.11
C GLY A 83 -14.18 -4.51 -19.38
N GLY A 84 -14.53 -5.79 -19.41
CA GLY A 84 -15.70 -6.32 -18.75
C GLY A 84 -17.04 -5.92 -19.39
N SER A 85 -18.13 -6.06 -18.64
CA SER A 85 -19.45 -5.64 -19.13
C SER A 85 -19.54 -4.12 -19.27
N PRO A 86 -20.22 -3.59 -20.30
CA PRO A 86 -20.31 -2.14 -20.54
C PRO A 86 -20.84 -1.32 -19.36
N THR A 87 -21.70 -1.92 -18.52
CA THR A 87 -22.33 -1.24 -17.38
C THR A 87 -21.67 -1.55 -16.04
N ASP A 88 -20.76 -2.52 -16.01
CA ASP A 88 -20.08 -2.93 -14.79
C ASP A 88 -18.92 -1.99 -14.48
N GLN A 89 -18.95 -1.36 -13.30
CA GLN A 89 -17.93 -0.38 -12.88
C GLN A 89 -17.64 0.67 -13.97
N ILE A 90 -18.71 1.27 -14.51
CA ILE A 90 -18.65 2.22 -15.64
C ILE A 90 -17.75 3.43 -15.34
N GLU A 91 -17.51 3.73 -14.07
CA GLU A 91 -16.63 4.81 -13.64
C GLU A 91 -15.19 4.63 -14.12
N TYR A 92 -14.71 3.40 -14.30
CA TYR A 92 -13.40 3.16 -14.92
C TYR A 92 -13.37 3.65 -16.38
N GLU A 93 -14.47 3.54 -17.13
CA GLU A 93 -14.57 4.12 -18.47
C GLU A 93 -14.60 5.65 -18.42
N TYR A 94 -15.29 6.23 -17.44
CA TYR A 94 -15.26 7.68 -17.24
C TYR A 94 -13.85 8.16 -16.86
N ALA A 95 -13.13 7.42 -16.06
CA ALA A 95 -11.74 7.71 -15.71
C ALA A 95 -10.83 7.64 -16.93
N SER A 96 -10.95 6.62 -17.79
CA SER A 96 -10.16 6.48 -19.02
C SER A 96 -10.44 7.61 -20.03
N LYS A 97 -11.64 8.17 -20.00
CA LYS A 97 -12.07 9.28 -20.88
C LYS A 97 -11.90 10.65 -20.23
N PHE A 98 -11.32 10.73 -19.04
CA PHE A 98 -11.12 11.97 -18.26
C PHE A 98 -12.41 12.76 -17.99
N GLN A 99 -13.54 12.06 -17.83
CA GLN A 99 -14.84 12.64 -17.51
C GLN A 99 -15.00 12.83 -16.00
N TYR A 100 -14.24 13.77 -15.43
CA TYR A 100 -14.13 13.97 -13.98
C TYR A 100 -15.45 14.35 -13.30
N ASP A 101 -16.35 15.01 -13.98
CA ASP A 101 -17.69 15.35 -13.51
C ASP A 101 -18.52 14.12 -13.13
N ARG A 102 -18.19 12.95 -13.71
CA ARG A 102 -18.85 11.66 -13.46
C ARG A 102 -18.14 10.79 -12.41
N LEU A 103 -17.06 11.27 -11.84
CA LEU A 103 -16.24 10.52 -10.88
C LEU A 103 -16.42 10.97 -9.42
N THR A 104 -17.31 11.89 -9.13
CA THR A 104 -17.48 12.50 -7.80
C THR A 104 -17.85 11.50 -6.71
N THR A 105 -18.46 10.38 -7.05
CA THR A 105 -18.82 9.30 -6.12
C THR A 105 -18.08 8.00 -6.40
N PHE A 106 -17.05 8.04 -7.24
CA PHE A 106 -16.32 6.84 -7.60
C PHE A 106 -15.54 6.30 -6.41
N TRP A 107 -15.94 5.12 -5.94
CA TRP A 107 -15.42 4.47 -4.76
C TRP A 107 -13.90 4.23 -4.82
N ALA A 108 -13.34 3.93 -6.01
CA ALA A 108 -11.91 3.65 -6.16
C ALA A 108 -11.04 4.90 -5.92
N LEU A 109 -11.49 6.09 -6.30
CA LEU A 109 -10.77 7.34 -6.02
C LEU A 109 -10.84 7.72 -4.54
N SER A 110 -12.02 7.63 -3.92
CA SER A 110 -12.16 7.88 -2.49
C SER A 110 -11.44 6.81 -1.65
N GLY A 111 -11.45 5.55 -2.12
CA GLY A 111 -10.68 4.47 -1.53
C GLY A 111 -9.17 4.74 -1.61
N LEU A 112 -8.66 5.14 -2.77
CA LEU A 112 -7.23 5.48 -2.94
C LEU A 112 -6.81 6.63 -2.01
N TRP A 113 -7.63 7.68 -1.91
CA TRP A 113 -7.40 8.77 -0.95
C TRP A 113 -7.31 8.25 0.49
N GLY A 114 -8.32 7.51 0.93
CA GLY A 114 -8.38 6.95 2.29
C GLY A 114 -7.22 5.99 2.57
N ASN A 115 -6.88 5.12 1.62
CA ASN A 115 -5.78 4.16 1.72
C ASN A 115 -4.43 4.85 1.91
N CYS A 116 -4.17 5.92 1.15
CA CYS A 116 -2.94 6.70 1.32
C CYS A 116 -2.85 7.34 2.71
N TYR A 117 -3.94 7.96 3.19
CA TYR A 117 -3.95 8.55 4.53
C TYR A 117 -3.90 7.52 5.65
N TYR A 118 -4.41 6.31 5.42
CA TYR A 118 -4.25 5.22 6.39
C TYR A 118 -2.78 4.81 6.52
N VAL A 119 -2.05 4.74 5.40
CA VAL A 119 -0.60 4.51 5.43
C VAL A 119 0.14 5.66 6.12
N VAL A 120 -0.24 6.92 5.86
CA VAL A 120 0.33 8.09 6.54
C VAL A 120 0.12 7.99 8.07
N SER A 121 -1.11 7.71 8.49
CA SER A 121 -1.43 7.59 9.93
C SER A 121 -0.66 6.45 10.61
N THR A 122 -0.61 5.27 9.97
CA THR A 122 0.16 4.13 10.50
C THR A 122 1.66 4.46 10.57
N SER A 123 2.18 5.18 9.56
CA SER A 123 3.58 5.64 9.57
C SER A 123 3.87 6.63 10.68
N ASN A 124 2.96 7.58 10.94
CA ASN A 124 3.10 8.54 12.04
C ASN A 124 3.17 7.81 13.40
N SER A 125 2.26 6.87 13.65
CA SER A 125 2.28 6.06 14.88
C SER A 125 3.55 5.21 15.02
N ALA A 126 4.05 4.65 13.92
CA ALA A 126 5.28 3.88 13.92
C ALA A 126 6.51 4.75 14.21
N LEU A 127 6.58 5.96 13.65
CA LEU A 127 7.65 6.91 13.93
C LEU A 127 7.65 7.36 15.38
N GLU A 128 6.48 7.67 15.95
CA GLU A 128 6.34 7.98 17.38
C GLU A 128 6.86 6.83 18.26
N SER A 129 6.50 5.58 17.90
CA SER A 129 7.04 4.41 18.60
C SER A 129 8.55 4.30 18.50
N LEU A 130 9.13 4.51 17.32
CA LEU A 130 10.59 4.49 17.10
C LEU A 130 11.30 5.61 17.87
N GLU A 131 10.71 6.80 17.95
CA GLU A 131 11.22 7.89 18.79
C GLU A 131 11.21 7.52 20.29
N ASN A 132 10.21 6.80 20.76
CA ASN A 132 10.15 6.31 22.12
C ASN A 132 11.24 5.26 22.38
N TYR A 133 11.49 4.31 21.46
CA TYR A 133 12.64 3.40 21.56
C TYR A 133 13.97 4.15 21.58
N ALA A 134 14.13 5.18 20.73
CA ALA A 134 15.38 5.95 20.64
C ALA A 134 15.83 6.56 21.97
N LYS A 135 14.88 6.92 22.84
CA LYS A 135 15.17 7.47 24.19
C LYS A 135 15.90 6.49 25.10
N HIS A 136 15.84 5.19 24.81
CA HIS A 136 16.43 4.11 25.59
C HIS A 136 17.67 3.48 24.93
N LEU A 137 18.04 3.89 23.71
CA LEU A 137 19.18 3.37 22.98
C LEU A 137 20.48 4.05 23.41
N THR A 138 21.48 3.27 23.81
CA THR A 138 22.77 3.78 24.26
C THR A 138 23.89 3.53 23.27
N SER A 139 23.87 2.39 22.53
CA SER A 139 24.89 2.08 21.54
C SER A 139 24.67 2.79 20.21
N GLU A 140 25.73 3.18 19.52
CA GLU A 140 25.64 3.81 18.20
C GLU A 140 25.06 2.85 17.16
N SER A 141 25.33 1.56 17.25
CA SER A 141 24.75 0.55 16.37
C SER A 141 23.23 0.44 16.50
N ASP A 142 22.70 0.48 17.73
CA ASP A 142 21.24 0.45 17.96
C ASP A 142 20.58 1.75 17.49
N LYS A 143 21.24 2.89 17.63
CA LYS A 143 20.75 4.18 17.11
C LYS A 143 20.72 4.19 15.57
N GLN A 144 21.76 3.65 14.93
CA GLN A 144 21.80 3.49 13.48
C GLN A 144 20.69 2.56 12.98
N LEU A 145 20.46 1.44 13.67
CA LEU A 145 19.37 0.52 13.35
C LEU A 145 18.00 1.20 13.50
N ASN A 146 17.80 1.98 14.57
CA ASN A 146 16.56 2.76 14.73
C ASN A 146 16.37 3.79 13.62
N ALA A 147 17.45 4.48 13.21
CA ALA A 147 17.40 5.42 12.09
C ALA A 147 17.08 4.72 10.76
N GLN A 148 17.61 3.51 10.52
CA GLN A 148 17.25 2.68 9.39
C GLN A 148 15.76 2.32 9.42
N TYR A 149 15.23 1.85 10.54
CA TYR A 149 13.82 1.51 10.70
C TYR A 149 12.91 2.73 10.51
N ALA A 150 13.32 3.89 11.03
CA ALA A 150 12.61 5.14 10.76
C ALA A 150 12.63 5.50 9.26
N ALA A 151 13.72 5.24 8.56
CA ALA A 151 13.83 5.46 7.12
C ALA A 151 12.90 4.53 6.32
N GLU A 152 12.76 3.26 6.71
CA GLU A 152 11.80 2.34 6.09
C GLU A 152 10.36 2.85 6.22
N VAL A 153 9.98 3.33 7.39
CA VAL A 153 8.64 3.92 7.65
C VAL A 153 8.42 5.21 6.85
N ARG A 154 9.42 6.11 6.86
CA ARG A 154 9.37 7.38 6.09
C ARG A 154 9.23 7.15 4.60
N PHE A 155 9.84 6.10 4.06
CA PHE A 155 9.68 5.74 2.66
C PHE A 155 8.21 5.50 2.29
N PHE A 156 7.47 4.70 3.07
CA PHE A 156 6.06 4.44 2.78
C PHE A 156 5.18 5.67 2.97
N ARG A 157 5.49 6.52 3.94
CA ARG A 157 4.82 7.81 4.10
C ARG A 157 5.05 8.72 2.90
N ALA A 158 6.29 8.83 2.43
CA ALA A 158 6.62 9.56 1.22
C ALA A 158 5.93 8.97 -0.02
N TYR A 159 5.85 7.64 -0.13
CA TYR A 159 5.16 6.99 -1.24
C TYR A 159 3.65 7.26 -1.22
N ALA A 160 3.01 7.25 -0.07
CA ALA A 160 1.60 7.64 0.06
C ALA A 160 1.38 9.11 -0.39
N TYR A 161 2.24 10.04 0.02
CA TYR A 161 2.17 11.43 -0.44
C TYR A 161 2.51 11.60 -1.92
N PHE A 162 3.42 10.79 -2.47
CA PHE A 162 3.67 10.73 -3.91
C PHE A 162 2.39 10.40 -4.70
N GLN A 163 1.62 9.42 -4.26
CA GLN A 163 0.33 9.09 -4.88
C GLN A 163 -0.67 10.25 -4.71
N LEU A 164 -0.81 10.78 -3.52
CA LEU A 164 -1.74 11.86 -3.20
C LEU A 164 -1.48 13.11 -4.05
N VAL A 165 -0.24 13.61 -4.06
CA VAL A 165 0.09 14.87 -4.73
C VAL A 165 -0.02 14.80 -6.24
N ASN A 166 0.34 13.65 -6.84
CA ASN A 166 0.28 13.48 -8.29
C ASN A 166 -1.14 13.22 -8.81
N LEU A 167 -2.04 12.71 -7.98
CA LEU A 167 -3.42 12.43 -8.36
C LEU A 167 -4.40 13.55 -7.95
N PHE A 168 -4.19 14.18 -6.81
CA PHE A 168 -5.15 15.11 -6.21
C PHE A 168 -4.64 16.55 -6.11
N GLY A 169 -3.36 16.80 -6.36
CA GLY A 169 -2.76 18.14 -6.28
C GLY A 169 -2.52 18.58 -4.84
N ASP A 170 -3.13 19.70 -4.43
CA ASP A 170 -3.04 20.22 -3.06
C ASP A 170 -3.73 19.28 -2.08
N VAL A 171 -2.99 18.77 -1.10
CA VAL A 171 -3.48 17.80 -0.12
C VAL A 171 -3.00 18.16 1.29
N PRO A 172 -3.70 17.75 2.35
CA PRO A 172 -3.22 17.94 3.71
C PRO A 172 -1.91 17.16 4.00
N LEU A 173 -0.93 17.84 4.61
CA LEU A 173 0.22 17.21 5.23
C LEU A 173 -0.09 16.94 6.70
N LEU A 174 -0.28 15.66 7.03
CA LEU A 174 -0.54 15.18 8.40
C LEU A 174 0.75 14.56 8.93
N LEU A 175 1.46 15.29 9.79
CA LEU A 175 2.76 14.88 10.32
C LEU A 175 2.65 14.12 11.64
N ASP A 176 1.49 14.23 12.28
CA ASP A 176 1.09 13.47 13.46
C ASP A 176 -0.40 13.09 13.36
N ASN A 177 -0.86 12.23 14.25
CA ASN A 177 -2.25 11.75 14.27
C ASN A 177 -3.16 12.59 15.19
N GLN A 178 -2.65 13.67 15.77
CA GLN A 178 -3.34 14.55 16.72
C GLN A 178 -3.82 15.87 16.06
N GLU A 179 -3.46 16.10 14.79
CA GLU A 179 -3.80 17.34 14.10
C GLU A 179 -5.32 17.50 13.94
N LEU A 180 -5.86 18.51 14.58
CA LEU A 180 -7.29 18.82 14.54
C LEU A 180 -7.66 19.85 13.48
N ASN A 181 -6.69 20.67 13.03
CA ASN A 181 -6.90 21.74 12.06
C ASN A 181 -6.38 21.32 10.69
N VAL A 182 -7.10 20.42 10.04
CA VAL A 182 -6.70 19.89 8.74
C VAL A 182 -7.02 20.90 7.63
N PHE A 183 -6.00 21.33 6.91
CA PHE A 183 -6.12 22.18 5.72
C PHE A 183 -5.18 21.67 4.62
N LYS A 184 -5.45 22.07 3.38
CA LYS A 184 -4.60 21.68 2.25
C LYS A 184 -3.30 22.47 2.27
N ASN A 185 -2.22 21.75 2.06
CA ASN A 185 -0.91 22.31 1.73
C ASN A 185 -0.78 22.40 0.20
N THR A 186 0.04 23.28 -0.29
CA THR A 186 0.29 23.41 -1.72
C THR A 186 1.00 22.16 -2.25
N LYS A 187 0.79 21.87 -3.52
CA LYS A 187 1.48 20.78 -4.22
C LYS A 187 3.00 20.88 -4.05
N GLU A 188 3.55 22.08 -4.10
CA GLU A 188 4.97 22.37 -3.94
C GLU A 188 5.47 22.04 -2.53
N ASP A 189 4.71 22.40 -1.49
CA ASP A 189 5.07 22.07 -0.10
C ASP A 189 5.07 20.54 0.12
N VAL A 190 4.07 19.84 -0.44
CA VAL A 190 3.98 18.37 -0.34
C VAL A 190 5.14 17.71 -1.07
N LYS A 191 5.51 18.18 -2.27
CA LYS A 191 6.67 17.67 -3.01
C LYS A 191 7.97 17.89 -2.25
N LYS A 192 8.16 19.10 -1.70
CA LYS A 192 9.33 19.39 -0.87
C LYS A 192 9.41 18.40 0.31
N TYR A 193 8.29 18.16 0.97
CA TYR A 193 8.23 17.18 2.05
C TYR A 193 8.61 15.77 1.59
N ILE A 194 8.11 15.32 0.44
CA ILE A 194 8.49 14.03 -0.15
C ILE A 194 10.01 13.96 -0.38
N TYR A 195 10.61 15.01 -0.91
CA TYR A 195 12.06 15.05 -1.13
C TYR A 195 12.85 14.99 0.18
N ASP A 196 12.46 15.77 1.18
CA ASP A 196 13.10 15.75 2.50
C ASP A 196 13.02 14.35 3.16
N GLU A 197 11.88 13.67 3.04
CA GLU A 197 11.70 12.29 3.53
C GLU A 197 12.59 11.29 2.77
N LEU A 198 12.63 11.39 1.43
CA LEU A 198 13.45 10.49 0.61
C LEU A 198 14.95 10.75 0.76
N ASP A 199 15.38 11.98 1.00
CA ASP A 199 16.78 12.29 1.33
C ASP A 199 17.20 11.66 2.64
N TYR A 200 16.32 11.69 3.64
CA TYR A 200 16.54 10.96 4.88
C TYR A 200 16.64 9.44 4.63
N CYS A 201 15.77 8.89 3.79
CA CYS A 201 15.80 7.47 3.43
C CYS A 201 17.10 7.09 2.74
N ILE A 202 17.54 7.85 1.74
CA ILE A 202 18.79 7.61 1.00
C ILE A 202 20.01 7.63 1.95
N ALA A 203 20.00 8.52 2.95
CA ALA A 203 21.09 8.65 3.90
C ALA A 203 21.15 7.52 4.95
N ASN A 204 20.04 6.89 5.28
CA ASN A 204 19.93 5.95 6.42
C ASN A 204 19.59 4.51 6.02
N LEU A 205 19.11 4.26 4.79
CA LEU A 205 18.85 2.91 4.31
C LEU A 205 20.12 2.24 3.78
N PRO A 206 20.23 0.91 3.91
CA PRO A 206 21.39 0.17 3.43
C PRO A 206 21.44 0.16 1.89
N ALA A 207 22.67 0.27 1.35
CA ALA A 207 22.95 0.19 -0.10
C ALA A 207 23.08 -1.27 -0.55
N ILE A 208 21.99 -2.04 -0.42
CA ILE A 208 21.87 -3.46 -0.77
C ILE A 208 20.63 -3.68 -1.64
N ARG A 209 20.46 -4.87 -2.21
CA ARG A 209 19.20 -5.26 -2.84
C ARG A 209 18.14 -5.67 -1.77
N PRO A 210 16.84 -5.55 -2.07
CA PRO A 210 15.79 -5.93 -1.12
C PRO A 210 15.88 -7.38 -0.62
N ASN A 211 16.35 -8.32 -1.45
CA ASN A 211 16.53 -9.73 -1.05
C ASN A 211 17.73 -9.99 -0.13
N GLU A 212 18.65 -9.02 -0.03
CA GLU A 212 19.84 -9.09 0.84
C GLU A 212 19.57 -8.56 2.25
N SER A 213 18.40 -7.97 2.47
CA SER A 213 18.00 -7.46 3.78
C SER A 213 17.75 -8.60 4.79
N GLU A 214 17.94 -8.32 6.08
CA GLU A 214 17.50 -9.19 7.18
C GLU A 214 16.02 -9.55 7.08
N HIS A 215 15.22 -8.59 6.56
CA HIS A 215 13.81 -8.77 6.23
C HIS A 215 13.66 -8.73 4.69
N PRO A 216 13.70 -9.87 3.99
CA PRO A 216 13.67 -9.90 2.53
C PRO A 216 12.46 -9.15 1.95
N GLY A 217 12.73 -8.21 1.06
CA GLY A 217 11.72 -7.30 0.51
C GLY A 217 11.66 -5.93 1.19
N ALA A 218 12.47 -5.70 2.24
CA ALA A 218 12.58 -4.39 2.86
C ALA A 218 13.09 -3.34 1.86
N VAL A 219 12.64 -2.10 2.04
CA VAL A 219 13.09 -0.97 1.22
C VAL A 219 14.55 -0.65 1.49
N THR A 220 15.24 -0.20 0.46
CA THR A 220 16.67 0.06 0.47
C THR A 220 16.98 1.47 -0.03
N LYS A 221 18.24 1.90 0.07
CA LYS A 221 18.70 3.17 -0.52
C LYS A 221 18.20 3.30 -1.97
N TYR A 222 18.37 2.26 -2.76
CA TYR A 222 18.01 2.27 -4.18
C TYR A 222 16.50 2.32 -4.43
N THR A 223 15.71 1.76 -3.52
CA THR A 223 14.24 1.92 -3.54
C THR A 223 13.83 3.39 -3.37
N ALA A 224 14.49 4.09 -2.43
CA ALA A 224 14.23 5.50 -2.16
C ALA A 224 14.72 6.40 -3.33
N GLU A 225 15.88 6.12 -3.91
CA GLU A 225 16.40 6.81 -5.09
C GLU A 225 15.45 6.68 -6.29
N MET A 226 14.92 5.49 -6.54
CA MET A 226 13.97 5.27 -7.63
C MET A 226 12.67 6.03 -7.43
N LEU A 227 12.12 6.06 -6.21
CA LEU A 227 10.92 6.86 -5.94
C LEU A 227 11.18 8.36 -6.10
N LYS A 228 12.35 8.84 -5.65
CA LYS A 228 12.77 10.23 -5.85
C LYS A 228 12.93 10.55 -7.33
N ALA A 229 13.58 9.69 -8.10
CA ALA A 229 13.69 9.84 -9.55
C ALA A 229 12.31 9.91 -10.24
N LYS A 230 11.35 9.06 -9.83
CA LYS A 230 9.98 9.11 -10.36
C LYS A 230 9.30 10.45 -10.09
N GLN A 231 9.41 11.00 -8.85
CA GLN A 231 8.84 12.32 -8.57
C GLN A 231 9.54 13.42 -9.38
N LYS A 232 10.87 13.35 -9.53
CA LYS A 232 11.64 14.30 -10.35
C LYS A 232 11.27 14.24 -11.84
N MET A 233 10.88 13.08 -12.37
CA MET A 233 10.31 12.96 -13.72
C MET A 233 9.04 13.79 -13.89
N TYR A 234 8.12 13.79 -12.90
CA TYR A 234 6.91 14.63 -12.92
C TYR A 234 7.22 16.12 -12.87
N ASP A 235 8.38 16.49 -12.30
CA ASP A 235 8.84 17.87 -12.20
C ASP A 235 9.73 18.30 -13.37
N ASN A 236 10.01 17.37 -14.32
CA ASN A 236 10.91 17.56 -15.48
C ASN A 236 12.36 17.90 -15.08
N GLU A 237 12.80 17.48 -13.90
CA GLU A 237 14.17 17.68 -13.40
C GLU A 237 15.09 16.54 -13.86
N TRP A 238 15.33 16.48 -15.18
CA TRP A 238 15.98 15.34 -15.85
C TRP A 238 17.42 15.09 -15.42
N ASP A 239 18.18 16.12 -15.03
CA ASP A 239 19.55 15.96 -14.54
C ASP A 239 19.57 15.21 -13.21
N GLU A 240 18.62 15.46 -12.32
CA GLU A 240 18.49 14.73 -11.06
C GLU A 240 17.97 13.30 -11.29
N VAL A 241 17.05 13.10 -12.24
CA VAL A 241 16.61 11.76 -12.66
C VAL A 241 17.82 10.95 -13.13
N LEU A 242 18.64 11.53 -13.98
CA LEU A 242 19.86 10.87 -14.50
C LEU A 242 20.80 10.49 -13.36
N ALA A 243 21.13 11.43 -12.48
CA ALA A 243 22.06 11.19 -11.37
C ALA A 243 21.59 10.06 -10.45
N LEU A 244 20.29 10.05 -10.06
CA LEU A 244 19.71 9.01 -9.19
C LEU A 244 19.69 7.64 -9.87
N THR A 245 19.32 7.60 -11.14
CA THR A 245 19.26 6.32 -11.89
C THR A 245 20.65 5.79 -12.23
N GLU A 246 21.64 6.67 -12.49
CA GLU A 246 23.04 6.28 -12.67
C GLU A 246 23.64 5.70 -11.39
N ASP A 247 23.31 6.20 -10.21
CA ASP A 247 23.78 5.61 -8.95
C ASP A 247 23.27 4.16 -8.79
N ILE A 248 22.00 3.91 -9.11
CA ILE A 248 21.43 2.56 -9.10
C ILE A 248 22.15 1.65 -10.09
N VAL A 249 22.32 2.08 -11.35
CA VAL A 249 22.95 1.27 -12.41
C VAL A 249 24.42 1.01 -12.10
N ASN A 250 25.15 2.06 -11.71
CA ASN A 250 26.59 1.99 -11.43
C ASN A 250 26.91 1.23 -10.13
N SER A 251 25.91 1.00 -9.27
CA SER A 251 26.07 0.14 -8.08
C SER A 251 26.47 -1.29 -8.45
N GLY A 252 26.15 -1.73 -9.67
CA GLY A 252 26.40 -3.10 -10.16
C GLY A 252 25.59 -4.16 -9.44
N LYS A 253 24.57 -3.76 -8.66
CA LYS A 253 23.75 -4.68 -7.87
C LYS A 253 22.52 -5.17 -8.59
N PHE A 254 22.06 -4.42 -9.58
CA PHE A 254 20.83 -4.70 -10.31
C PHE A 254 21.14 -5.04 -11.77
N GLU A 255 20.38 -5.97 -12.31
CA GLU A 255 20.42 -6.37 -13.71
C GLU A 255 19.03 -6.81 -14.18
N LEU A 256 18.76 -6.71 -15.47
CA LEU A 256 17.50 -7.20 -16.02
C LEU A 256 17.39 -8.71 -15.84
N TYR A 257 16.21 -9.18 -15.47
CA TYR A 257 15.95 -10.60 -15.34
C TYR A 257 15.91 -11.26 -16.72
N ASN A 258 16.58 -12.40 -16.88
CA ASN A 258 16.82 -12.99 -18.19
C ASN A 258 15.57 -13.45 -18.93
N ASP A 259 14.53 -13.89 -18.20
CA ASP A 259 13.28 -14.35 -18.77
C ASP A 259 12.14 -13.42 -18.37
N PHE A 260 11.68 -12.59 -19.29
CA PHE A 260 10.64 -11.60 -19.04
C PHE A 260 9.30 -12.24 -18.65
N TYR A 261 9.01 -13.45 -19.13
CA TYR A 261 7.80 -14.18 -18.76
C TYR A 261 7.87 -14.70 -17.32
N GLU A 262 9.01 -15.24 -16.92
CA GLU A 262 9.24 -15.73 -15.56
C GLU A 262 9.40 -14.61 -14.51
N LEU A 263 9.71 -13.38 -14.95
CA LEU A 263 9.85 -12.21 -14.08
C LEU A 263 8.59 -11.97 -13.22
N PHE A 264 7.40 -12.21 -13.78
CA PHE A 264 6.11 -11.97 -13.12
C PHE A 264 5.56 -13.21 -12.38
N LYS A 265 6.38 -14.23 -12.22
CA LYS A 265 6.06 -15.49 -11.54
C LYS A 265 6.94 -15.71 -10.30
N ILE A 266 6.72 -16.84 -9.63
CA ILE A 266 7.48 -17.21 -8.43
C ILE A 266 9.01 -17.15 -8.64
N PRO A 267 9.59 -17.63 -9.76
CA PRO A 267 11.03 -17.53 -9.99
C PRO A 267 11.57 -16.08 -10.05
N GLY A 268 10.75 -15.14 -10.50
CA GLY A 268 11.10 -13.72 -10.55
C GLY A 268 10.97 -12.97 -9.22
N LYS A 269 10.44 -13.62 -8.19
CA LYS A 269 10.23 -12.99 -6.89
C LYS A 269 11.56 -12.55 -6.26
N LEU A 270 11.67 -11.27 -5.90
CA LEU A 270 12.86 -10.64 -5.34
C LEU A 270 14.13 -10.88 -6.18
N CYS A 271 13.96 -10.95 -7.50
CA CYS A 271 15.07 -11.15 -8.44
C CYS A 271 16.01 -9.92 -8.49
N ASN A 272 17.06 -10.03 -9.32
CA ASN A 272 18.06 -8.97 -9.46
C ASN A 272 17.53 -7.67 -10.08
N GLU A 273 16.32 -7.68 -10.65
CA GLU A 273 15.67 -6.48 -11.20
C GLU A 273 14.81 -5.75 -10.17
N SER A 274 14.39 -6.43 -9.10
CA SER A 274 13.42 -5.89 -8.13
C SER A 274 14.02 -4.81 -7.24
N LEU A 275 13.46 -3.60 -7.31
CA LEU A 275 13.75 -2.46 -6.42
C LEU A 275 12.74 -2.30 -5.28
N LEU A 276 11.48 -2.64 -5.54
CA LEU A 276 10.39 -2.68 -4.57
C LEU A 276 9.41 -3.76 -4.98
N GLU A 277 9.08 -4.65 -4.05
CA GLU A 277 8.14 -5.73 -4.28
C GLU A 277 7.32 -5.98 -3.03
N TYR A 278 5.98 -5.85 -3.15
CA TYR A 278 5.08 -6.24 -2.06
C TYR A 278 5.01 -7.75 -1.95
N GLN A 279 5.36 -8.26 -0.77
CA GLN A 279 5.40 -9.69 -0.52
C GLN A 279 4.03 -10.20 -0.12
N PHE A 280 3.45 -11.04 -0.99
CA PHE A 280 2.25 -11.81 -0.71
C PHE A 280 2.63 -13.28 -0.52
N THR A 281 1.85 -13.99 0.28
CA THR A 281 2.05 -15.42 0.49
C THR A 281 0.70 -16.11 0.63
N ASP A 282 0.65 -17.34 0.14
CA ASP A 282 -0.48 -18.23 0.36
C ASP A 282 -0.22 -19.05 1.63
N PHE A 283 -0.92 -18.76 2.71
CA PHE A 283 -0.89 -19.55 3.93
C PHE A 283 -1.81 -20.78 3.87
N GLY A 284 -2.36 -21.11 2.72
CA GLY A 284 -3.04 -22.37 2.47
C GLY A 284 -4.44 -22.51 3.08
N ASN A 285 -5.06 -21.46 3.56
CA ASN A 285 -6.41 -21.51 4.13
C ASN A 285 -7.52 -21.22 3.10
N GLY A 286 -7.20 -21.06 1.88
CA GLY A 286 -7.95 -21.44 0.68
C GLY A 286 -9.23 -20.76 0.46
N SER A 287 -9.84 -19.80 0.94
CA SER A 287 -11.03 -19.17 0.37
C SER A 287 -11.14 -17.68 0.74
N GLY A 288 -10.78 -16.86 -0.21
CA GLY A 288 -10.96 -15.43 -0.08
C GLY A 288 -10.10 -14.83 1.02
N ASP A 289 -9.02 -15.51 1.38
CA ASP A 289 -8.14 -15.07 2.42
C ASP A 289 -7.33 -13.89 1.91
N ILE A 290 -7.54 -12.78 2.54
CA ILE A 290 -6.93 -11.48 2.30
C ILE A 290 -5.39 -11.53 2.28
N VAL A 291 -4.82 -12.62 2.76
CA VAL A 291 -3.38 -12.78 2.94
C VAL A 291 -2.70 -13.30 1.68
N SER A 292 -3.44 -14.00 0.82
CA SER A 292 -2.85 -14.75 -0.28
C SER A 292 -2.57 -13.89 -1.51
N SER A 293 -3.50 -13.07 -1.94
CA SER A 293 -3.31 -12.19 -3.09
C SER A 293 -4.26 -11.01 -3.02
N ASP A 294 -3.95 -9.95 -3.76
CA ASP A 294 -4.80 -8.77 -3.86
C ASP A 294 -5.77 -8.84 -5.05
N ASN A 295 -6.17 -10.03 -5.45
CA ASN A 295 -7.07 -10.25 -6.58
C ASN A 295 -6.63 -9.63 -7.92
N TRP A 296 -5.34 -9.30 -8.09
CA TRP A 296 -4.80 -8.80 -9.34
C TRP A 296 -5.08 -9.72 -10.50
N PHE A 297 -4.92 -11.04 -10.30
CA PHE A 297 -5.23 -12.05 -11.31
C PHE A 297 -6.70 -11.99 -11.76
N ALA A 298 -7.63 -11.81 -10.81
CA ALA A 298 -9.05 -11.70 -11.12
C ALA A 298 -9.36 -10.39 -11.86
N PHE A 299 -8.73 -9.28 -11.45
CA PHE A 299 -8.91 -7.98 -12.08
C PHE A 299 -8.46 -7.98 -13.54
N GLN A 300 -7.34 -8.62 -13.84
CA GLN A 300 -6.75 -8.69 -15.19
C GLN A 300 -7.26 -9.88 -16.01
N GLY A 301 -7.58 -11.00 -15.35
CA GLY A 301 -7.92 -12.26 -16.02
C GLY A 301 -9.19 -12.16 -16.85
N PRO A 302 -9.30 -12.95 -17.92
CA PRO A 302 -10.46 -12.93 -18.81
C PRO A 302 -11.73 -13.38 -18.08
N ARG A 303 -12.88 -12.90 -18.53
CA ARG A 303 -14.15 -13.47 -18.10
C ARG A 303 -14.35 -14.83 -18.77
N GLY A 304 -14.76 -15.80 -17.99
CA GLY A 304 -15.07 -17.10 -18.53
C GLY A 304 -14.83 -18.21 -17.56
N GLU A 305 -14.94 -19.43 -18.06
CA GLU A 305 -14.66 -20.65 -17.34
C GLU A 305 -13.17 -20.99 -17.44
N ALA A 306 -12.77 -22.03 -16.72
CA ALA A 306 -11.41 -22.54 -16.69
C ALA A 306 -10.69 -22.54 -18.08
N PRO A 307 -9.33 -22.48 -18.11
CA PRO A 307 -8.48 -22.61 -16.92
C PRO A 307 -8.24 -21.31 -16.15
N ILE A 308 -8.46 -20.15 -16.79
CA ILE A 308 -8.21 -18.84 -16.22
C ILE A 308 -9.53 -18.08 -16.14
N SER A 309 -9.95 -17.71 -14.93
CA SER A 309 -11.19 -16.96 -14.73
C SER A 309 -10.91 -15.68 -13.98
N GLY A 310 -11.42 -14.57 -14.49
CA GLY A 310 -11.26 -13.24 -13.91
C GLY A 310 -12.45 -12.33 -14.18
N TRP A 311 -12.25 -11.05 -13.91
CA TRP A 311 -13.28 -10.01 -14.10
C TRP A 311 -13.15 -9.27 -15.42
N ALA A 312 -12.01 -9.39 -16.09
CA ALA A 312 -11.65 -8.69 -17.32
C ALA A 312 -11.85 -7.17 -17.24
N PHE A 313 -11.49 -6.54 -16.11
CA PHE A 313 -11.67 -5.09 -15.95
C PHE A 313 -10.69 -4.26 -16.76
N ILE A 314 -9.56 -4.83 -17.16
CA ILE A 314 -8.60 -4.18 -18.05
C ILE A 314 -8.32 -5.06 -19.25
N GLU A 315 -8.28 -4.42 -20.41
CA GLU A 315 -7.96 -5.04 -21.68
C GLU A 315 -6.90 -4.22 -22.41
N PRO A 316 -5.93 -4.85 -23.07
CA PRO A 316 -4.95 -4.12 -23.86
C PRO A 316 -5.61 -3.37 -25.04
N THR A 317 -5.13 -2.15 -25.31
CA THR A 317 -5.60 -1.39 -26.45
C THR A 317 -5.04 -1.95 -27.76
N GLU A 318 -5.75 -1.72 -28.89
CA GLU A 318 -5.17 -2.00 -30.20
C GLU A 318 -3.89 -1.19 -30.47
N LYS A 319 -3.75 -0.03 -29.85
CA LYS A 319 -2.57 0.83 -29.97
C LYS A 319 -1.31 0.11 -29.48
N ILE A 320 -1.35 -0.48 -28.27
CA ILE A 320 -0.19 -1.18 -27.72
C ILE A 320 0.09 -2.48 -28.48
N ARG A 321 -0.97 -3.22 -28.85
CA ARG A 321 -0.82 -4.44 -29.67
C ARG A 321 -0.15 -4.13 -31.02
N ASN A 322 -0.59 -3.09 -31.71
CA ASN A 322 -0.03 -2.65 -32.97
C ASN A 322 1.41 -2.13 -32.82
N LEU A 323 1.74 -1.48 -31.69
CA LEU A 323 3.10 -1.04 -31.39
C LEU A 323 4.05 -2.23 -31.29
N PHE A 324 3.67 -3.28 -30.56
CA PHE A 324 4.49 -4.48 -30.42
C PHE A 324 4.64 -5.22 -31.75
N SER A 325 3.56 -5.37 -32.50
CA SER A 325 3.60 -5.99 -33.82
C SER A 325 4.52 -5.24 -34.79
N LYS A 326 4.41 -3.90 -34.85
CA LYS A 326 5.25 -3.06 -35.71
C LYS A 326 6.73 -3.10 -35.35
N ARG A 327 7.05 -3.33 -34.07
CA ARG A 327 8.43 -3.46 -33.57
C ARG A 327 8.99 -4.88 -33.65
N GLY A 328 8.17 -5.86 -34.04
CA GLY A 328 8.54 -7.26 -33.99
C GLY A 328 8.79 -7.77 -32.58
N GLU A 329 8.12 -7.17 -31.60
CA GLU A 329 8.29 -7.49 -30.18
C GLU A 329 7.49 -8.75 -29.82
N ALA A 330 8.16 -9.89 -29.79
CA ALA A 330 7.55 -11.16 -29.48
C ALA A 330 7.70 -11.54 -27.99
N VAL A 331 8.86 -11.27 -27.39
CA VAL A 331 9.20 -11.69 -26.03
C VAL A 331 8.28 -11.05 -25.00
N ARG A 332 8.10 -9.73 -25.05
CA ARG A 332 7.20 -9.03 -24.13
C ARG A 332 5.74 -9.24 -24.48
N ALA A 333 5.41 -9.48 -25.75
CA ALA A 333 4.04 -9.68 -26.21
C ALA A 333 3.38 -10.89 -25.55
N GLU A 334 4.07 -12.01 -25.46
CA GLU A 334 3.56 -13.26 -24.84
C GLU A 334 3.24 -13.10 -23.34
N THR A 335 3.94 -12.16 -22.67
CA THR A 335 3.73 -11.87 -21.23
C THR A 335 2.68 -10.79 -21.02
N THR A 336 2.61 -9.81 -21.93
CA THR A 336 1.74 -8.63 -21.77
C THR A 336 0.30 -8.90 -22.22
N PHE A 337 0.12 -9.78 -23.21
CA PHE A 337 -1.20 -10.05 -23.80
C PHE A 337 -1.60 -11.52 -23.64
N LEU A 338 -2.77 -11.73 -23.05
CA LEU A 338 -3.45 -13.01 -23.12
C LEU A 338 -4.37 -12.98 -24.38
N MET A 339 -4.10 -13.84 -25.33
CA MET A 339 -4.84 -13.91 -26.59
C MET A 339 -5.81 -15.08 -26.55
N THR A 340 -7.02 -14.88 -27.08
CA THR A 340 -7.97 -15.98 -27.31
C THR A 340 -7.50 -16.85 -28.47
N ASP A 341 -7.97 -18.11 -28.50
CA ASP A 341 -7.55 -19.14 -29.47
C ASP A 341 -6.02 -19.36 -29.50
N ALA A 342 -5.41 -19.24 -28.33
CA ALA A 342 -3.99 -19.42 -28.16
C ALA A 342 -3.68 -20.27 -26.92
N THR A 343 -2.51 -20.90 -26.94
CA THR A 343 -2.00 -21.61 -25.77
C THR A 343 -0.91 -20.78 -25.11
N THR A 344 -1.00 -20.60 -23.81
CA THR A 344 0.02 -19.89 -23.04
C THR A 344 1.33 -20.69 -23.04
N ARG A 345 2.43 -20.05 -22.66
CA ARG A 345 3.74 -20.71 -22.50
C ARG A 345 3.69 -21.85 -21.46
N ASP A 346 2.79 -21.76 -20.48
CA ASP A 346 2.57 -22.81 -19.46
C ASP A 346 1.69 -23.95 -19.95
N GLY A 347 1.14 -23.85 -21.17
CA GLY A 347 0.33 -24.90 -21.77
C GLY A 347 -1.18 -24.73 -21.58
N ASP A 348 -1.64 -23.63 -20.98
CA ASP A 348 -3.07 -23.35 -20.83
C ASP A 348 -3.65 -22.81 -22.14
N TYR A 349 -4.65 -23.52 -22.67
CA TYR A 349 -5.39 -23.04 -23.83
C TYR A 349 -6.46 -22.03 -23.41
N ILE A 350 -6.48 -20.89 -24.09
CA ILE A 350 -7.44 -19.79 -23.84
C ILE A 350 -8.52 -19.84 -24.94
N PRO A 351 -9.74 -20.25 -24.61
CA PRO A 351 -10.81 -20.32 -25.59
C PRO A 351 -11.26 -18.95 -26.10
N VAL A 352 -11.97 -18.94 -27.22
CA VAL A 352 -12.57 -17.74 -27.83
C VAL A 352 -13.75 -17.23 -27.01
#